data_0d4cc0bdae1bd7f7cee07146b299d28b
#
_entry.id   0d4cc0bdae1bd7f7cee07146b299d28b
#
_cell.length_a   1.000
_cell.length_b   1.000
_cell.length_c   1.000
_cell.angle_alpha   90.00
_cell.angle_beta   90.00
_cell.angle_gamma   90.00
#
_symmetry.space_group_name_H-M   'P 1'
#
loop_
_entity.id
_entity.type
_entity.pdbx_description
1 polymer ?
#
loop_
_entity_poly.entity_id
_entity_poly.type
_entity_poly.pdbx_seq_one_letter_code
_entity_poly.pdbx_strand_id
1 'polypeptide(L)'
;MLRRDVMRVGSGALLAAGAVRTGAAQAPVRWDVSIPWGPSEFHTVNAQRFAAEVRRATNDVVQMTVHPGGSLGVRANETVRAVGDGVVPMAEFAAFQNVGDLPLLGIESVPFLIADYDELAVMHGLIRATWERELERRNQMVLYIVPWPTQNFYFKKPILAPADLRGVRMRTYDRVTAEMCTRLGMVPQQLTNPDVVPALASGRIDAVMTSGSTAVAQRYWEFLKHAYTTNHLWASNLMVVNLESWRRLPAATRTTIQDIGRRMEPEFWTVSKGEHATRMAELQRNGMTVDMPTAELVAAMRQATATMAEDFIRANPAAGPVIQEFRRRVGRA
;
A
#
# COMPACT_ATOMS: atom_id res chain seq x y z
N MET A 1 -44.68 -32.43 87.44
CA MET A 1 -45.75 -31.69 86.69
C MET A 1 -45.23 -31.42 85.28
N LEU A 2 -45.96 -31.93 84.32
CA LEU A 2 -45.65 -31.88 82.94
C LEU A 2 -45.76 -30.49 82.31
N ARG A 3 -44.89 -30.14 81.32
CA ARG A 3 -45.32 -29.35 80.19
C ARG A 3 -44.45 -29.72 78.97
N ARG A 4 -45.14 -30.11 77.93
CA ARG A 4 -44.70 -30.41 76.59
C ARG A 4 -44.35 -29.13 75.84
N ASP A 5 -43.22 -29.07 75.19
CA ASP A 5 -42.93 -28.05 74.18
C ASP A 5 -42.87 -28.67 72.80
N VAL A 6 -43.65 -28.05 71.91
CA VAL A 6 -43.89 -28.47 70.52
C VAL A 6 -42.74 -27.93 69.60
N MET A 7 -42.05 -28.85 68.94
CA MET A 7 -41.13 -28.46 67.81
C MET A 7 -41.93 -27.88 66.64
N ARG A 8 -41.56 -26.63 66.24
CA ARG A 8 -41.95 -26.09 64.96
C ARG A 8 -40.71 -26.24 63.98
N VAL A 9 -40.90 -27.08 62.96
CA VAL A 9 -39.99 -27.21 61.85
C VAL A 9 -40.22 -26.04 60.87
N GLY A 10 -39.27 -25.11 60.84
CA GLY A 10 -39.25 -24.03 59.84
C GLY A 10 -38.48 -24.46 58.58
N SER A 11 -39.20 -24.65 57.47
CA SER A 11 -38.61 -24.90 56.16
C SER A 11 -37.98 -23.61 55.61
N GLY A 12 -36.66 -23.48 55.68
CA GLY A 12 -35.92 -22.40 55.04
C GLY A 12 -35.69 -22.71 53.58
N ALA A 13 -36.37 -22.00 52.68
CA ALA A 13 -36.10 -22.02 51.26
C ALA A 13 -34.80 -21.27 50.97
N LEU A 14 -33.73 -21.97 50.57
CA LEU A 14 -32.52 -21.35 50.03
C LEU A 14 -32.85 -20.80 48.64
N LEU A 15 -32.99 -19.50 48.50
CA LEU A 15 -32.92 -18.79 47.25
C LEU A 15 -31.45 -18.77 46.78
N ALA A 16 -31.08 -19.64 45.86
CA ALA A 16 -29.82 -19.56 45.16
C ALA A 16 -29.86 -18.34 44.22
N ALA A 17 -29.33 -17.23 44.68
CA ALA A 17 -29.07 -16.04 43.88
C ALA A 17 -27.97 -16.43 42.85
N GLY A 18 -28.38 -16.75 41.65
CA GLY A 18 -27.48 -16.91 40.51
C GLY A 18 -26.72 -15.58 40.28
N ALA A 19 -25.47 -15.53 40.67
CA ALA A 19 -24.60 -14.40 40.35
C ALA A 19 -24.42 -14.41 38.83
N VAL A 20 -25.15 -13.52 38.10
CA VAL A 20 -24.85 -13.15 36.73
C VAL A 20 -23.47 -12.54 36.78
N ARG A 21 -22.44 -13.32 36.40
CA ARG A 21 -21.11 -12.79 36.11
C ARG A 21 -21.27 -11.83 34.92
N THR A 22 -21.43 -10.55 35.22
CA THR A 22 -21.17 -9.49 34.23
C THR A 22 -19.71 -9.64 33.88
N GLY A 23 -19.42 -10.24 32.70
CA GLY A 23 -18.08 -10.31 32.16
C GLY A 23 -17.50 -8.89 32.16
N ALA A 24 -16.42 -8.69 32.91
CA ALA A 24 -15.70 -7.42 32.87
C ALA A 24 -15.42 -7.10 31.41
N ALA A 25 -15.95 -5.99 30.90
CA ALA A 25 -15.70 -5.52 29.56
C ALA A 25 -14.17 -5.39 29.42
N GLN A 26 -13.57 -6.22 28.57
CA GLN A 26 -12.13 -6.18 28.32
C GLN A 26 -11.81 -4.81 27.75
N ALA A 27 -10.79 -4.13 28.32
CA ALA A 27 -10.37 -2.83 27.81
C ALA A 27 -10.06 -2.92 26.30
N PRO A 28 -10.47 -1.93 25.50
CA PRO A 28 -10.27 -1.98 24.07
C PRO A 28 -8.78 -2.05 23.72
N VAL A 29 -8.46 -2.89 22.75
CA VAL A 29 -7.12 -2.95 22.15
C VAL A 29 -6.98 -1.76 21.24
N ARG A 30 -5.95 -0.94 21.46
CA ARG A 30 -5.66 0.26 20.66
C ARG A 30 -4.45 0.03 19.81
N TRP A 31 -4.58 0.25 18.49
CA TRP A 31 -3.50 0.15 17.53
C TRP A 31 -3.29 1.47 16.80
N ASP A 32 -2.07 1.94 16.81
CA ASP A 32 -1.63 3.02 15.96
C ASP A 32 -1.24 2.44 14.59
N VAL A 33 -1.78 3.02 13.52
CA VAL A 33 -1.55 2.59 12.13
C VAL A 33 -0.67 3.64 11.45
N SER A 34 0.57 3.29 11.16
CA SER A 34 1.50 4.18 10.45
C SER A 34 1.21 4.19 8.96
N ILE A 35 0.96 5.38 8.40
CA ILE A 35 0.71 5.59 6.96
C ILE A 35 1.68 6.64 6.43
N PRO A 36 2.50 6.36 5.40
CA PRO A 36 3.45 7.34 4.86
C PRO A 36 2.79 8.39 3.96
N TRP A 37 1.54 8.17 3.54
CA TRP A 37 0.80 9.04 2.62
C TRP A 37 0.07 10.16 3.35
N GLY A 38 -0.14 11.28 2.64
CA GLY A 38 -0.92 12.41 3.17
C GLY A 38 -2.38 12.05 3.46
N PRO A 39 -3.09 12.88 4.24
CA PRO A 39 -4.45 12.58 4.69
C PRO A 39 -5.48 12.49 3.57
N SER A 40 -5.26 13.14 2.43
CA SER A 40 -6.16 13.14 1.26
C SER A 40 -5.86 12.04 0.24
N GLU A 41 -4.78 11.29 0.41
CA GLU A 41 -4.47 10.15 -0.46
C GLU A 41 -5.49 9.03 -0.26
N PHE A 42 -5.94 8.42 -1.36
CA PHE A 42 -7.00 7.40 -1.30
C PHE A 42 -6.61 6.18 -0.46
N HIS A 43 -5.33 5.82 -0.39
CA HIS A 43 -4.85 4.77 0.51
C HIS A 43 -5.08 5.13 1.98
N THR A 44 -4.81 6.37 2.39
CA THR A 44 -5.11 6.84 3.75
C THR A 44 -6.61 6.80 4.04
N VAL A 45 -7.43 7.25 3.09
CA VAL A 45 -8.89 7.19 3.21
C VAL A 45 -9.38 5.74 3.32
N ASN A 46 -8.83 4.81 2.53
CA ASN A 46 -9.13 3.38 2.62
C ASN A 46 -8.76 2.81 3.99
N ALA A 47 -7.58 3.15 4.52
CA ALA A 47 -7.15 2.74 5.86
C ALA A 47 -8.10 3.26 6.96
N GLN A 48 -8.57 4.50 6.85
CA GLN A 48 -9.57 5.07 7.77
C GLN A 48 -10.91 4.33 7.68
N ARG A 49 -11.38 4.00 6.45
CA ARG A 49 -12.59 3.20 6.24
C ARG A 49 -12.44 1.80 6.85
N PHE A 50 -11.29 1.16 6.65
CA PHE A 50 -10.99 -0.14 7.25
C PHE A 50 -11.01 -0.07 8.79
N ALA A 51 -10.34 0.93 9.37
CA ALA A 51 -10.30 1.14 10.82
C ALA A 51 -11.72 1.37 11.41
N ALA A 52 -12.54 2.17 10.75
CA ALA A 52 -13.92 2.42 11.16
C ALA A 52 -14.79 1.15 11.12
N GLU A 53 -14.64 0.34 10.07
CA GLU A 53 -15.36 -0.91 9.91
C GLU A 53 -14.94 -1.96 10.95
N VAL A 54 -13.63 -2.08 11.22
CA VAL A 54 -13.10 -2.96 12.28
C VAL A 54 -13.67 -2.54 13.64
N ARG A 55 -13.64 -1.26 13.96
CA ARG A 55 -14.20 -0.73 15.19
C ARG A 55 -15.68 -1.09 15.35
N ARG A 56 -16.47 -0.87 14.29
CA ARG A 56 -17.90 -1.18 14.28
C ARG A 56 -18.17 -2.68 14.44
N ALA A 57 -17.49 -3.53 13.66
CA ALA A 57 -17.74 -4.97 13.63
C ALA A 57 -17.22 -5.69 14.87
N THR A 58 -16.27 -5.10 15.60
CA THR A 58 -15.74 -5.66 16.85
C THR A 58 -16.39 -5.04 18.09
N ASN A 59 -17.43 -4.22 17.94
CA ASN A 59 -18.08 -3.50 19.04
C ASN A 59 -17.06 -2.77 19.95
N ASP A 60 -16.19 -1.97 19.35
CA ASP A 60 -15.10 -1.21 20.00
C ASP A 60 -14.00 -2.05 20.67
N VAL A 61 -14.00 -3.38 20.54
CA VAL A 61 -12.92 -4.24 21.10
C VAL A 61 -11.56 -3.90 20.46
N VAL A 62 -11.52 -3.55 19.17
CA VAL A 62 -10.31 -3.08 18.49
C VAL A 62 -10.55 -1.68 17.95
N GLN A 63 -9.68 -0.75 18.35
CA GLN A 63 -9.69 0.65 17.93
C GLN A 63 -8.38 0.95 17.22
N MET A 64 -8.45 1.35 15.95
CA MET A 64 -7.30 1.71 15.11
C MET A 64 -7.26 3.22 14.90
N THR A 65 -6.15 3.86 15.25
CA THR A 65 -5.90 5.28 14.95
C THR A 65 -4.95 5.38 13.76
N VAL A 66 -5.43 5.94 12.66
CA VAL A 66 -4.63 6.13 11.45
C VAL A 66 -3.80 7.42 11.58
N HIS A 67 -2.49 7.29 11.42
CA HIS A 67 -1.50 8.38 11.49
C HIS A 67 -0.89 8.63 10.10
N PRO A 68 -1.40 9.61 9.33
CA PRO A 68 -0.93 9.89 7.98
C PRO A 68 0.38 10.67 7.93
N GLY A 69 1.00 10.72 6.76
CA GLY A 69 2.16 11.56 6.46
C GLY A 69 3.44 11.16 7.19
N GLY A 70 3.55 9.92 7.65
CA GLY A 70 4.72 9.45 8.41
C GLY A 70 4.83 10.07 9.81
N SER A 71 3.73 10.58 10.38
CA SER A 71 3.71 11.32 11.66
C SER A 71 4.16 10.51 12.87
N LEU A 72 4.22 9.17 12.77
CA LEU A 72 4.82 8.30 13.81
C LEU A 72 6.34 8.15 13.69
N GLY A 73 6.99 8.85 12.76
CA GLY A 73 8.44 8.80 12.56
C GLY A 73 8.95 7.52 11.88
N VAL A 74 8.06 6.62 11.45
CA VAL A 74 8.44 5.42 10.70
C VAL A 74 8.69 5.82 9.25
N ARG A 75 9.92 5.63 8.78
CA ARG A 75 10.27 5.89 7.38
C ARG A 75 9.69 4.81 6.48
N ALA A 76 9.24 5.21 5.29
CA ALA A 76 8.58 4.31 4.35
C ALA A 76 9.40 3.06 3.96
N ASN A 77 10.73 3.18 3.88
CA ASN A 77 11.65 2.08 3.59
C ASN A 77 12.09 1.27 4.83
N GLU A 78 11.62 1.63 6.01
CA GLU A 78 11.89 0.93 7.28
C GLU A 78 10.64 0.26 7.85
N THR A 79 9.50 0.39 7.15
CA THR A 79 8.18 -0.02 7.66
C THR A 79 8.13 -1.53 7.94
N VAL A 80 8.71 -2.37 7.08
CA VAL A 80 8.75 -3.82 7.30
C VAL A 80 9.48 -4.15 8.61
N ARG A 81 10.59 -3.49 8.92
CA ARG A 81 11.30 -3.69 10.19
C ARG A 81 10.50 -3.16 11.36
N ALA A 82 10.00 -1.93 11.26
CA ALA A 82 9.27 -1.28 12.35
C ALA A 82 8.04 -2.09 12.81
N VAL A 83 7.29 -2.69 11.87
CA VAL A 83 6.17 -3.56 12.21
C VAL A 83 6.67 -4.91 12.74
N GLY A 84 7.68 -5.52 12.11
CA GLY A 84 8.24 -6.81 12.56
C GLY A 84 8.75 -6.76 13.99
N ASP A 85 9.46 -5.68 14.35
CA ASP A 85 10.04 -5.43 15.66
C ASP A 85 9.00 -4.91 16.68
N GLY A 86 7.76 -4.67 16.25
CA GLY A 86 6.69 -4.18 17.13
C GLY A 86 6.82 -2.70 17.54
N VAL A 87 7.63 -1.90 16.83
CA VAL A 87 7.72 -0.43 17.05
C VAL A 87 6.36 0.23 16.80
N VAL A 88 5.64 -0.24 15.79
CA VAL A 88 4.23 0.06 15.56
C VAL A 88 3.47 -1.25 15.35
N PRO A 89 2.24 -1.38 15.89
CA PRO A 89 1.47 -2.60 15.76
C PRO A 89 0.98 -2.85 14.34
N MET A 90 0.81 -1.79 13.55
CA MET A 90 0.23 -1.86 12.21
C MET A 90 0.75 -0.73 11.32
N ALA A 91 0.94 -1.02 10.04
CA ALA A 91 1.31 0.00 9.05
C ALA A 91 0.87 -0.39 7.65
N GLU A 92 0.80 0.62 6.78
CA GLU A 92 0.72 0.44 5.33
C GLU A 92 2.01 0.93 4.67
N PHE A 93 2.48 0.20 3.69
CA PHE A 93 3.66 0.57 2.91
C PHE A 93 3.52 0.19 1.43
N ALA A 94 4.18 0.92 0.55
CA ALA A 94 4.31 0.51 -0.85
C ALA A 94 5.38 -0.58 -0.98
N ALA A 95 5.05 -1.64 -1.72
CA ALA A 95 5.92 -2.79 -1.92
C ALA A 95 7.34 -2.39 -2.34
N PHE A 96 7.47 -1.55 -3.35
CA PHE A 96 8.77 -1.11 -3.90
C PHE A 96 9.67 -0.37 -2.88
N GLN A 97 9.12 0.20 -1.80
CA GLN A 97 9.91 0.93 -0.81
C GLN A 97 10.67 -0.01 0.14
N ASN A 98 10.28 -1.27 0.23
CA ASN A 98 10.87 -2.26 1.14
C ASN A 98 11.63 -3.38 0.41
N VAL A 99 12.06 -3.15 -0.83
CA VAL A 99 12.84 -4.11 -1.63
C VAL A 99 14.22 -4.42 -1.04
N GLY A 100 14.74 -3.57 -0.17
CA GLY A 100 15.97 -3.84 0.57
C GLY A 100 15.82 -5.03 1.54
N ASP A 101 14.65 -5.18 2.13
CA ASP A 101 14.32 -6.27 3.05
C ASP A 101 13.70 -7.47 2.32
N LEU A 102 12.91 -7.21 1.28
CA LEU A 102 12.15 -8.18 0.50
C LEU A 102 12.25 -7.86 -1.00
N PRO A 103 13.29 -8.31 -1.72
CA PRO A 103 13.51 -7.94 -3.11
C PRO A 103 12.36 -8.24 -4.06
N LEU A 104 11.58 -9.32 -3.81
CA LEU A 104 10.41 -9.68 -4.63
C LEU A 104 9.26 -8.66 -4.55
N LEU A 105 9.24 -7.77 -3.57
CA LEU A 105 8.29 -6.65 -3.51
C LEU A 105 8.48 -5.66 -4.68
N GLY A 106 9.62 -5.71 -5.37
CA GLY A 106 9.90 -4.87 -6.55
C GLY A 106 9.37 -5.40 -7.88
N ILE A 107 8.71 -6.56 -7.92
CA ILE A 107 8.30 -7.19 -9.19
C ILE A 107 7.34 -6.31 -10.02
N GLU A 108 6.46 -5.56 -9.38
CA GLU A 108 5.52 -4.64 -10.05
C GLU A 108 6.21 -3.38 -10.62
N SER A 109 7.40 -3.04 -10.10
CA SER A 109 8.20 -1.92 -10.58
C SER A 109 9.03 -2.25 -11.82
N VAL A 110 8.97 -3.49 -12.34
CA VAL A 110 9.63 -3.85 -13.60
C VAL A 110 8.90 -3.17 -14.76
N PRO A 111 9.55 -2.25 -15.50
CA PRO A 111 8.87 -1.44 -16.49
C PRO A 111 8.24 -2.29 -17.61
N PHE A 112 6.99 -1.97 -17.98
CA PHE A 112 6.21 -2.64 -19.01
C PHE A 112 6.00 -4.16 -18.84
N LEU A 113 6.30 -4.70 -17.68
CA LEU A 113 6.00 -6.10 -17.34
C LEU A 113 4.49 -6.33 -17.26
N ILE A 114 3.77 -5.41 -16.64
CA ILE A 114 2.31 -5.45 -16.40
C ILE A 114 1.67 -4.33 -17.21
N ALA A 115 0.68 -4.65 -18.04
CA ALA A 115 0.06 -3.68 -18.94
C ALA A 115 -1.15 -2.95 -18.30
N ASP A 116 -1.97 -3.67 -17.55
CA ASP A 116 -3.24 -3.17 -17.01
C ASP A 116 -3.60 -3.82 -15.67
N TYR A 117 -4.76 -3.46 -15.12
CA TYR A 117 -5.25 -4.02 -13.86
C TYR A 117 -5.59 -5.51 -13.91
N ASP A 118 -5.97 -6.04 -15.08
CA ASP A 118 -6.31 -7.45 -15.22
C ASP A 118 -5.03 -8.29 -15.19
N GLU A 119 -3.99 -7.84 -15.87
CA GLU A 119 -2.65 -8.44 -15.76
C GLU A 119 -2.07 -8.28 -14.35
N LEU A 120 -2.29 -7.13 -13.69
CA LEU A 120 -1.87 -6.93 -12.31
C LEU A 120 -2.56 -7.93 -11.38
N ALA A 121 -3.85 -8.22 -11.58
CA ALA A 121 -4.56 -9.24 -10.83
C ALA A 121 -3.97 -10.65 -11.05
N VAL A 122 -3.56 -10.97 -12.28
CA VAL A 122 -2.84 -12.22 -12.59
C VAL A 122 -1.51 -12.27 -11.82
N MET A 123 -0.74 -11.18 -11.83
CA MET A 123 0.52 -11.10 -11.07
C MET A 123 0.29 -11.30 -9.57
N HIS A 124 -0.71 -10.64 -8.99
CA HIS A 124 -1.06 -10.82 -7.57
C HIS A 124 -1.44 -12.27 -7.26
N GLY A 125 -2.19 -12.92 -8.13
CA GLY A 125 -2.52 -14.35 -7.99
C GLY A 125 -1.29 -15.28 -7.94
N LEU A 126 -0.17 -14.84 -8.54
CA LEU A 126 1.09 -15.62 -8.56
C LEU A 126 2.02 -15.29 -7.39
N ILE A 127 2.11 -14.01 -6.99
CA ILE A 127 3.15 -13.56 -6.06
C ILE A 127 2.66 -13.40 -4.61
N ARG A 128 1.38 -13.14 -4.38
CA ARG A 128 0.80 -12.82 -3.07
C ARG A 128 1.21 -13.80 -1.98
N ALA A 129 1.02 -15.10 -2.22
CA ALA A 129 1.37 -16.12 -1.23
C ALA A 129 2.86 -16.11 -0.87
N THR A 130 3.73 -15.68 -1.78
CA THR A 130 5.16 -15.53 -1.49
C THR A 130 5.41 -14.30 -0.63
N TRP A 131 4.80 -13.16 -0.93
CA TRP A 131 4.89 -11.96 -0.08
C TRP A 131 4.37 -12.22 1.34
N GLU A 132 3.22 -12.88 1.46
CA GLU A 132 2.63 -13.23 2.76
C GLU A 132 3.57 -14.12 3.59
N ARG A 133 4.14 -15.19 3.00
CA ARG A 133 5.12 -16.06 3.69
C ARG A 133 6.39 -15.32 4.11
N GLU A 134 6.91 -14.45 3.26
CA GLU A 134 8.12 -13.69 3.58
C GLU A 134 7.88 -12.66 4.68
N LEU A 135 6.70 -12.04 4.71
CA LEU A 135 6.29 -11.12 5.77
C LEU A 135 5.99 -11.87 7.07
N GLU A 136 5.39 -13.07 7.00
CA GLU A 136 5.16 -13.91 8.17
C GLU A 136 6.47 -14.31 8.87
N ARG A 137 7.52 -14.63 8.10
CA ARG A 137 8.87 -14.90 8.63
C ARG A 137 9.48 -13.68 9.34
N ARG A 138 8.96 -12.49 9.05
CA ARG A 138 9.32 -11.21 9.67
C ARG A 138 8.30 -10.74 10.69
N ASN A 139 7.56 -11.67 11.28
CA ASN A 139 6.58 -11.41 12.34
C ASN A 139 5.43 -10.49 11.92
N GLN A 140 4.98 -10.59 10.64
CA GLN A 140 3.90 -9.75 10.11
C GLN A 140 2.86 -10.57 9.36
N MET A 141 1.63 -10.07 9.33
CA MET A 141 0.53 -10.62 8.53
C MET A 141 -0.06 -9.54 7.63
N VAL A 142 -0.32 -9.90 6.38
CA VAL A 142 -1.02 -9.02 5.42
C VAL A 142 -2.52 -9.09 5.67
N LEU A 143 -3.16 -7.92 5.75
CA LEU A 143 -4.62 -7.80 5.88
C LEU A 143 -5.29 -7.54 4.54
N TYR A 144 -4.70 -6.69 3.71
CA TYR A 144 -5.13 -6.44 2.32
C TYR A 144 -3.97 -5.86 1.49
N ILE A 145 -4.11 -5.95 0.16
CA ILE A 145 -3.18 -5.39 -0.82
C ILE A 145 -3.98 -4.55 -1.83
N VAL A 146 -3.58 -3.29 -2.02
CA VAL A 146 -4.29 -2.36 -2.91
C VAL A 146 -3.31 -1.68 -3.85
N PRO A 147 -3.54 -1.76 -5.18
CA PRO A 147 -2.65 -1.12 -6.14
C PRO A 147 -2.83 0.40 -6.17
N TRP A 148 -1.76 1.09 -6.52
CA TRP A 148 -1.81 2.44 -7.06
C TRP A 148 -2.29 2.40 -8.51
N PRO A 149 -2.88 3.48 -9.02
CA PRO A 149 -2.98 3.66 -10.45
C PRO A 149 -1.59 3.60 -11.10
N THR A 150 -1.55 3.22 -12.38
CA THR A 150 -0.30 3.12 -13.11
C THR A 150 0.52 4.42 -13.06
N GLN A 151 1.83 4.29 -13.17
CA GLN A 151 2.75 5.41 -13.05
C GLN A 151 2.92 6.15 -14.38
N ASN A 152 3.08 7.47 -14.27
CA ASN A 152 3.18 8.40 -15.38
C ASN A 152 4.34 9.37 -15.17
N PHE A 153 4.72 10.09 -16.21
CA PHE A 153 5.73 11.13 -16.14
C PHE A 153 5.10 12.52 -16.07
N TYR A 154 5.68 13.39 -15.27
CA TYR A 154 5.28 14.80 -15.10
C TYR A 154 6.50 15.69 -15.26
N PHE A 155 6.42 16.70 -16.15
CA PHE A 155 7.55 17.56 -16.53
C PHE A 155 7.22 19.05 -16.42
N LYS A 156 8.27 19.87 -16.21
CA LYS A 156 8.18 21.35 -16.33
C LYS A 156 8.03 21.78 -17.78
N LYS A 157 8.68 21.08 -18.71
CA LYS A 157 8.71 21.39 -20.16
C LYS A 157 8.10 20.24 -20.95
N PRO A 158 7.61 20.51 -22.17
CA PRO A 158 7.13 19.43 -23.03
C PRO A 158 8.27 18.47 -23.42
N ILE A 159 7.93 17.21 -23.59
CA ILE A 159 8.80 16.15 -24.09
C ILE A 159 8.21 15.68 -25.43
N LEU A 160 8.82 16.08 -26.51
CA LEU A 160 8.34 15.78 -27.86
C LEU A 160 9.10 14.60 -28.48
N ALA A 161 10.36 14.41 -28.08
CA ALA A 161 11.23 13.34 -28.58
C ALA A 161 12.03 12.71 -27.41
N PRO A 162 12.56 11.49 -27.56
CA PRO A 162 13.42 10.85 -26.56
C PRO A 162 14.65 11.70 -26.18
N ALA A 163 15.15 12.50 -27.10
CA ALA A 163 16.30 13.39 -26.85
C ALA A 163 15.99 14.45 -25.75
N ASP A 164 14.74 14.84 -25.58
CA ASP A 164 14.32 15.84 -24.60
C ASP A 164 14.42 15.32 -23.15
N LEU A 165 14.55 13.99 -22.96
CA LEU A 165 14.76 13.37 -21.66
C LEU A 165 16.19 13.56 -21.13
N ARG A 166 17.17 13.85 -22.02
CA ARG A 166 18.58 13.92 -21.63
C ARG A 166 18.83 15.01 -20.59
N GLY A 167 19.44 14.60 -19.47
CA GLY A 167 19.82 15.50 -18.39
C GLY A 167 18.65 15.99 -17.53
N VAL A 168 17.40 15.57 -17.80
CA VAL A 168 16.25 15.89 -16.93
C VAL A 168 16.44 15.27 -15.57
N ARG A 169 16.41 16.09 -14.53
CA ARG A 169 16.50 15.62 -13.13
C ARG A 169 15.15 15.07 -12.72
N MET A 170 15.01 13.73 -12.83
CA MET A 170 13.76 13.01 -12.59
C MET A 170 13.71 12.49 -11.17
N ARG A 171 12.65 12.80 -10.43
CA ARG A 171 12.37 12.13 -9.16
C ARG A 171 12.01 10.68 -9.41
N THR A 172 12.73 9.79 -8.75
CA THR A 172 12.48 8.35 -8.68
C THR A 172 12.23 7.95 -7.22
N TYR A 173 11.76 6.73 -6.97
CA TYR A 173 11.44 6.29 -5.62
C TYR A 173 12.10 4.97 -5.22
N ASP A 174 12.66 4.24 -6.20
CA ASP A 174 13.40 3.01 -5.96
C ASP A 174 14.57 2.85 -6.96
N ARG A 175 15.32 1.76 -6.81
CA ARG A 175 16.46 1.46 -7.67
C ARG A 175 16.06 1.11 -9.11
N VAL A 176 14.94 0.42 -9.29
CA VAL A 176 14.47 0.00 -10.63
C VAL A 176 14.10 1.23 -11.46
N THR A 177 13.35 2.16 -10.86
CA THR A 177 12.97 3.41 -11.53
C THR A 177 14.17 4.34 -11.76
N ALA A 178 15.15 4.35 -10.86
CA ALA A 178 16.41 5.08 -11.07
C ALA A 178 17.20 4.51 -12.26
N GLU A 179 17.30 3.19 -12.36
CA GLU A 179 17.95 2.51 -13.49
C GLU A 179 17.25 2.82 -14.82
N MET A 180 15.91 2.73 -14.87
CA MET A 180 15.14 3.10 -16.06
C MET A 180 15.44 4.55 -16.49
N CYS A 181 15.43 5.49 -15.56
CA CYS A 181 15.75 6.90 -15.85
C CYS A 181 17.16 7.07 -16.40
N THR A 182 18.14 6.38 -15.83
CA THR A 182 19.54 6.41 -16.31
C THR A 182 19.64 5.89 -17.75
N ARG A 183 18.98 4.78 -18.07
CA ARG A 183 18.97 4.22 -19.43
C ARG A 183 18.29 5.12 -20.45
N LEU A 184 17.37 5.98 -20.01
CA LEU A 184 16.71 7.01 -20.81
C LEU A 184 17.51 8.31 -20.89
N GLY A 185 18.70 8.39 -20.31
CA GLY A 185 19.55 9.57 -20.28
C GLY A 185 19.12 10.66 -19.31
N MET A 186 18.14 10.39 -18.42
CA MET A 186 17.76 11.28 -17.33
C MET A 186 18.73 11.17 -16.16
N VAL A 187 18.66 12.13 -15.23
CA VAL A 187 19.43 12.15 -13.98
C VAL A 187 18.49 11.80 -12.83
N PRO A 188 18.48 10.55 -12.33
CA PRO A 188 17.58 10.13 -11.28
C PRO A 188 17.93 10.80 -9.95
N GLN A 189 16.89 11.22 -9.22
CA GLN A 189 16.95 11.75 -7.87
C GLN A 189 15.99 10.94 -7.00
N GLN A 190 16.52 10.03 -6.19
CA GLN A 190 15.67 9.21 -5.34
C GLN A 190 15.21 10.01 -4.12
N LEU A 191 13.89 10.26 -4.03
CA LEU A 191 13.26 11.04 -2.97
C LEU A 191 12.01 10.35 -2.46
N THR A 192 11.81 10.42 -1.14
CA THR A 192 10.56 9.99 -0.51
C THR A 192 9.42 10.96 -0.84
N ASN A 193 8.17 10.54 -0.66
CA ASN A 193 7.01 11.34 -1.04
C ASN A 193 6.99 12.75 -0.39
N PRO A 194 7.25 12.94 0.93
CA PRO A 194 7.27 14.27 1.54
C PRO A 194 8.34 15.22 0.98
N ASP A 195 9.44 14.68 0.43
CA ASP A 195 10.58 15.48 -0.05
C ASP A 195 10.38 16.03 -1.46
N VAL A 196 9.34 15.58 -2.19
CA VAL A 196 9.16 15.91 -3.62
C VAL A 196 8.79 17.36 -3.82
N VAL A 197 7.78 17.87 -3.11
CA VAL A 197 7.33 19.26 -3.26
C VAL A 197 8.43 20.28 -2.90
N PRO A 198 9.18 20.12 -1.79
CA PRO A 198 10.34 20.96 -1.52
C PRO A 198 11.41 20.92 -2.61
N ALA A 199 11.66 19.72 -3.20
CA ALA A 199 12.63 19.58 -4.29
C ALA A 199 12.18 20.21 -5.60
N LEU A 200 10.87 20.20 -5.90
CA LEU A 200 10.29 20.92 -7.04
C LEU A 200 10.39 22.45 -6.84
N ALA A 201 10.02 22.93 -5.67
CA ALA A 201 10.02 24.36 -5.32
C ALA A 201 11.45 24.94 -5.35
N SER A 202 12.44 24.21 -4.85
CA SER A 202 13.85 24.63 -4.90
C SER A 202 14.50 24.45 -6.26
N GLY A 203 13.83 23.84 -7.23
CA GLY A 203 14.40 23.53 -8.53
C GLY A 203 15.46 22.41 -8.50
N ARG A 204 15.53 21.61 -7.44
CA ARG A 204 16.42 20.45 -7.35
C ARG A 204 16.06 19.37 -8.37
N ILE A 205 14.78 19.21 -8.69
CA ILE A 205 14.25 18.30 -9.71
C ILE A 205 13.42 19.05 -10.76
N ASP A 206 13.36 18.50 -11.98
CA ASP A 206 12.64 19.06 -13.11
C ASP A 206 11.40 18.25 -13.49
N ALA A 207 11.34 17.02 -13.01
CA ALA A 207 10.30 16.06 -13.37
C ALA A 207 10.05 15.08 -12.23
N VAL A 208 8.86 14.46 -12.26
CA VAL A 208 8.44 13.45 -11.29
C VAL A 208 7.83 12.27 -12.02
N MET A 209 8.12 11.07 -11.53
CA MET A 209 7.45 9.83 -11.87
C MET A 209 6.55 9.44 -10.71
N THR A 210 5.24 9.30 -10.97
CA THR A 210 4.25 8.92 -9.94
C THR A 210 2.88 8.63 -10.56
N SER A 211 1.89 8.27 -9.72
CA SER A 211 0.48 8.16 -10.12
C SER A 211 -0.22 9.52 -10.21
N GLY A 212 -1.35 9.57 -10.90
CA GLY A 212 -2.22 10.75 -10.92
C GLY A 212 -2.75 11.12 -9.54
N SER A 213 -3.01 10.13 -8.68
CA SER A 213 -3.47 10.35 -7.30
C SER A 213 -2.49 11.18 -6.48
N THR A 214 -1.21 10.79 -6.46
CA THR A 214 -0.16 11.55 -5.78
C THR A 214 0.07 12.92 -6.42
N ALA A 215 0.03 13.00 -7.76
CA ALA A 215 0.21 14.28 -8.46
C ALA A 215 -0.87 15.30 -8.06
N VAL A 216 -2.12 14.86 -7.89
CA VAL A 216 -3.22 15.71 -7.40
C VAL A 216 -3.06 16.02 -5.92
N ALA A 217 -2.82 15.02 -5.07
CA ALA A 217 -2.71 15.21 -3.63
C ALA A 217 -1.59 16.21 -3.27
N GLN A 218 -0.53 16.25 -4.06
CA GLN A 218 0.59 17.18 -3.89
C GLN A 218 0.53 18.42 -4.80
N ARG A 219 -0.58 18.62 -5.53
CA ARG A 219 -0.83 19.80 -6.36
C ARG A 219 0.31 20.07 -7.35
N TYR A 220 0.76 19.06 -8.08
CA TYR A 220 1.92 19.19 -8.98
C TYR A 220 1.76 20.21 -10.09
N TRP A 221 0.52 20.61 -10.46
CA TRP A 221 0.26 21.70 -11.41
C TRP A 221 0.86 23.05 -11.00
N GLU A 222 1.20 23.25 -9.72
CA GLU A 222 1.90 24.46 -9.27
C GLU A 222 3.35 24.52 -9.78
N PHE A 223 3.97 23.36 -10.03
CA PHE A 223 5.38 23.22 -10.37
C PHE A 223 5.63 22.66 -11.77
N LEU A 224 4.75 21.77 -12.22
CA LEU A 224 4.87 21.00 -13.46
C LEU A 224 3.70 21.33 -14.40
N LYS A 225 3.94 21.26 -15.71
CA LYS A 225 2.95 21.70 -16.70
C LYS A 225 2.49 20.61 -17.66
N HIS A 226 3.26 19.51 -17.77
CA HIS A 226 2.99 18.44 -18.72
C HIS A 226 2.97 17.10 -18.01
N ALA A 227 1.90 16.35 -18.21
CA ALA A 227 1.75 14.95 -17.78
C ALA A 227 1.66 14.06 -19.01
N TYR A 228 2.41 12.97 -19.02
CA TYR A 228 2.36 11.97 -20.08
C TYR A 228 1.91 10.63 -19.52
N THR A 229 0.81 10.10 -20.05
CA THR A 229 0.21 8.82 -19.63
C THR A 229 1.04 7.64 -20.18
N THR A 230 2.24 7.50 -19.65
CA THR A 230 3.20 6.49 -20.08
C THR A 230 2.86 5.08 -19.62
N ASN A 231 2.09 4.95 -18.53
CA ASN A 231 1.60 3.65 -18.00
C ASN A 231 2.71 2.59 -17.92
N HIS A 232 3.89 2.98 -17.46
CA HIS A 232 5.11 2.19 -17.65
C HIS A 232 5.39 1.20 -16.53
N LEU A 233 4.76 1.32 -15.35
CA LEU A 233 4.88 0.36 -14.25
C LEU A 233 3.75 0.49 -13.22
N TRP A 234 3.70 -0.45 -12.31
CA TRP A 234 2.72 -0.58 -11.25
C TRP A 234 3.37 -0.58 -9.87
N ALA A 235 2.56 -0.41 -8.85
CA ALA A 235 2.94 -0.51 -7.46
C ALA A 235 1.70 -0.82 -6.63
N SER A 236 1.87 -1.60 -5.57
CA SER A 236 0.79 -1.87 -4.61
C SER A 236 1.22 -1.53 -3.19
N ASN A 237 0.24 -1.15 -2.37
CA ASN A 237 0.42 -1.02 -0.94
C ASN A 237 -0.05 -2.28 -0.23
N LEU A 238 0.65 -2.64 0.82
CA LEU A 238 0.30 -3.72 1.72
C LEU A 238 -0.03 -3.14 3.09
N MET A 239 -1.22 -3.46 3.62
CA MET A 239 -1.56 -3.22 5.02
C MET A 239 -1.15 -4.44 5.83
N VAL A 240 -0.26 -4.24 6.78
CA VAL A 240 0.30 -5.30 7.61
C VAL A 240 0.09 -5.05 9.10
N VAL A 241 0.04 -6.14 9.86
CA VAL A 241 -0.04 -6.12 11.33
C VAL A 241 1.05 -6.99 11.92
N ASN A 242 1.64 -6.54 13.02
CA ASN A 242 2.59 -7.33 13.82
C ASN A 242 1.91 -8.59 14.37
N LEU A 243 2.52 -9.78 14.18
CA LEU A 243 1.92 -11.06 14.56
C LEU A 243 1.78 -11.24 16.07
N GLU A 244 2.64 -10.65 16.88
CA GLU A 244 2.48 -10.73 18.34
C GLU A 244 1.28 -9.91 18.80
N SER A 245 1.15 -8.69 18.28
CA SER A 245 -0.04 -7.86 18.53
C SER A 245 -1.31 -8.52 18.03
N TRP A 246 -1.26 -9.18 16.88
CA TRP A 246 -2.35 -9.94 16.30
C TRP A 246 -2.77 -11.14 17.16
N ARG A 247 -1.80 -11.94 17.64
CA ARG A 247 -2.06 -13.15 18.44
C ARG A 247 -2.68 -12.85 19.81
N ARG A 248 -2.52 -11.64 20.32
CA ARG A 248 -3.17 -11.17 21.58
C ARG A 248 -4.68 -10.99 21.43
N LEU A 249 -5.18 -10.85 20.20
CA LEU A 249 -6.62 -10.75 19.96
C LEU A 249 -7.32 -12.10 20.13
N PRO A 250 -8.58 -12.12 20.62
CA PRO A 250 -9.43 -13.31 20.60
C PRO A 250 -9.56 -13.87 19.16
N ALA A 251 -9.66 -15.19 19.03
CA ALA A 251 -9.74 -15.86 17.72
C ALA A 251 -10.90 -15.32 16.87
N ALA A 252 -12.09 -15.14 17.45
CA ALA A 252 -13.25 -14.58 16.78
C ALA A 252 -13.00 -13.15 16.25
N THR A 253 -12.33 -12.29 17.04
CA THR A 253 -11.96 -10.93 16.61
C THR A 253 -10.98 -10.97 15.45
N ARG A 254 -9.99 -11.85 15.48
CA ARG A 254 -9.05 -12.05 14.37
C ARG A 254 -9.75 -12.47 13.08
N THR A 255 -10.66 -13.44 13.16
CA THR A 255 -11.48 -13.86 12.00
C THR A 255 -12.29 -12.68 11.45
N THR A 256 -12.96 -11.92 12.31
CA THR A 256 -13.72 -10.74 11.89
C THR A 256 -12.85 -9.73 11.13
N ILE A 257 -11.66 -9.40 11.63
CA ILE A 257 -10.76 -8.44 10.96
C ILE A 257 -10.26 -8.98 9.62
N GLN A 258 -9.91 -10.27 9.53
CA GLN A 258 -9.51 -10.90 8.27
C GLN A 258 -10.65 -10.89 7.24
N ASP A 259 -11.88 -11.17 7.67
CA ASP A 259 -13.05 -11.14 6.78
C ASP A 259 -13.32 -9.73 6.26
N ILE A 260 -13.15 -8.70 7.10
CA ILE A 260 -13.24 -7.30 6.69
C ILE A 260 -12.17 -6.99 5.64
N GLY A 261 -10.91 -7.37 5.87
CA GLY A 261 -9.83 -7.16 4.90
C GLY A 261 -10.15 -7.82 3.55
N ARG A 262 -10.52 -9.09 3.56
CA ARG A 262 -10.90 -9.83 2.34
C ARG A 262 -12.07 -9.21 1.58
N ARG A 263 -13.07 -8.70 2.30
CA ARG A 263 -14.24 -8.07 1.70
C ARG A 263 -13.96 -6.68 1.15
N MET A 264 -13.15 -5.87 1.86
CA MET A 264 -12.88 -4.49 1.48
C MET A 264 -11.77 -4.37 0.41
N GLU A 265 -10.90 -5.34 0.28
CA GLU A 265 -9.81 -5.32 -0.73
C GLU A 265 -10.35 -5.13 -2.16
N PRO A 266 -11.34 -5.89 -2.67
CA PRO A 266 -11.91 -5.64 -4.00
C PRO A 266 -12.57 -4.26 -4.15
N GLU A 267 -13.18 -3.75 -3.08
CA GLU A 267 -13.74 -2.39 -3.08
C GLU A 267 -12.63 -1.35 -3.24
N PHE A 268 -11.50 -1.52 -2.54
CA PHE A 268 -10.34 -0.64 -2.63
C PHE A 268 -9.66 -0.70 -4.00
N TRP A 269 -9.63 -1.87 -4.63
CA TRP A 269 -9.19 -2.01 -6.02
C TRP A 269 -10.09 -1.22 -6.97
N THR A 270 -11.41 -1.23 -6.74
CA THR A 270 -12.37 -0.44 -7.53
C THR A 270 -12.11 1.05 -7.37
N VAL A 271 -11.81 1.52 -6.14
CA VAL A 271 -11.39 2.91 -5.90
C VAL A 271 -10.13 3.23 -6.70
N SER A 272 -9.11 2.40 -6.62
CA SER A 272 -7.86 2.59 -7.37
C SER A 272 -8.09 2.68 -8.89
N LYS A 273 -8.92 1.80 -9.45
CA LYS A 273 -9.29 1.85 -10.88
C LYS A 273 -9.93 3.19 -11.28
N GLY A 274 -10.78 3.74 -10.42
CA GLY A 274 -11.44 5.05 -10.65
C GLY A 274 -10.50 6.24 -10.51
N GLU A 275 -9.45 6.11 -9.69
CA GLU A 275 -8.50 7.20 -9.41
C GLU A 275 -7.79 7.68 -10.68
N HIS A 276 -7.33 6.77 -11.57
CA HIS A 276 -6.54 7.17 -12.73
C HIS A 276 -7.25 8.23 -13.60
N ALA A 277 -8.41 7.89 -14.14
CA ALA A 277 -9.16 8.79 -15.03
C ALA A 277 -9.60 10.08 -14.31
N THR A 278 -10.10 9.94 -13.07
CA THR A 278 -10.57 11.07 -12.26
C THR A 278 -9.46 12.06 -11.98
N ARG A 279 -8.28 11.59 -11.59
CA ARG A 279 -7.15 12.46 -11.22
C ARG A 279 -6.47 13.07 -12.43
N MET A 280 -6.34 12.35 -13.55
CA MET A 280 -5.83 12.95 -14.80
C MET A 280 -6.74 14.08 -15.29
N ALA A 281 -8.07 13.92 -15.22
CA ALA A 281 -9.02 14.99 -15.52
C ALA A 281 -8.92 16.17 -14.54
N GLU A 282 -8.63 15.92 -13.26
CA GLU A 282 -8.42 16.96 -12.25
C GLU A 282 -7.14 17.76 -12.51
N LEU A 283 -6.05 17.10 -12.91
CA LEU A 283 -4.81 17.77 -13.33
C LEU A 283 -5.05 18.71 -14.52
N GLN A 284 -5.85 18.28 -15.53
CA GLN A 284 -6.22 19.12 -16.67
C GLN A 284 -7.02 20.35 -16.22
N ARG A 285 -8.03 20.18 -15.36
CA ARG A 285 -8.82 21.31 -14.82
C ARG A 285 -7.97 22.34 -14.07
N ASN A 286 -6.85 21.90 -13.49
CA ASN A 286 -5.89 22.75 -12.81
C ASN A 286 -4.77 23.29 -13.73
N GLY A 287 -4.94 23.19 -15.05
CA GLY A 287 -4.07 23.83 -16.05
C GLY A 287 -2.81 23.00 -16.42
N MET A 288 -2.78 21.70 -16.12
CA MET A 288 -1.74 20.82 -16.64
C MET A 288 -2.17 20.26 -18.00
N THR A 289 -1.26 20.24 -18.97
CA THR A 289 -1.45 19.50 -20.22
C THR A 289 -1.30 18.02 -19.92
N VAL A 290 -2.30 17.23 -20.26
CA VAL A 290 -2.27 15.75 -20.08
C VAL A 290 -2.37 15.10 -21.45
N ASP A 291 -1.28 14.52 -21.89
CA ASP A 291 -1.14 13.91 -23.22
C ASP A 291 -0.74 12.43 -23.16
N MET A 292 -1.01 11.74 -24.24
CA MET A 292 -0.35 10.48 -24.50
C MET A 292 1.11 10.74 -24.95
N PRO A 293 2.07 9.91 -24.51
CA PRO A 293 3.43 10.00 -25.04
C PRO A 293 3.46 9.70 -26.54
N THR A 294 4.39 10.30 -27.27
CA THR A 294 4.59 9.97 -28.69
C THR A 294 4.95 8.49 -28.85
N ALA A 295 4.60 7.89 -29.98
CA ALA A 295 4.97 6.50 -30.28
C ALA A 295 6.49 6.29 -30.23
N GLU A 296 7.27 7.29 -30.67
CA GLU A 296 8.73 7.28 -30.60
C GLU A 296 9.24 7.24 -29.15
N LEU A 297 8.64 8.05 -28.25
CA LEU A 297 8.98 8.04 -26.83
C LEU A 297 8.67 6.69 -26.18
N VAL A 298 7.50 6.12 -26.45
CA VAL A 298 7.14 4.78 -25.93
C VAL A 298 8.09 3.70 -26.46
N ALA A 299 8.44 3.73 -27.75
CA ALA A 299 9.38 2.80 -28.34
C ALA A 299 10.76 2.90 -27.68
N ALA A 300 11.27 4.12 -27.47
CA ALA A 300 12.55 4.36 -26.80
C ALA A 300 12.51 3.88 -25.35
N MET A 301 11.42 4.11 -24.62
CA MET A 301 11.25 3.60 -23.24
C MET A 301 11.29 2.08 -23.20
N ARG A 302 10.53 1.40 -24.09
CA ARG A 302 10.51 -0.07 -24.16
C ARG A 302 11.88 -0.64 -24.54
N GLN A 303 12.59 -0.03 -25.50
CA GLN A 303 13.93 -0.43 -25.87
C GLN A 303 14.92 -0.28 -24.71
N ALA A 304 14.91 0.85 -24.02
CA ALA A 304 15.82 1.11 -22.90
C ALA A 304 15.58 0.14 -21.72
N THR A 305 14.35 -0.34 -21.56
CA THR A 305 13.95 -1.22 -20.45
C THR A 305 13.85 -2.71 -20.83
N ALA A 306 14.15 -3.07 -22.09
CA ALA A 306 13.92 -4.40 -22.63
C ALA A 306 14.55 -5.55 -21.82
N THR A 307 15.71 -5.31 -21.20
CA THR A 307 16.41 -6.34 -20.38
C THR A 307 16.10 -6.25 -18.90
N MET A 308 15.30 -5.29 -18.45
CA MET A 308 15.13 -5.05 -17.00
C MET A 308 14.38 -6.17 -16.29
N ALA A 309 13.52 -6.91 -16.97
CA ALA A 309 12.88 -8.09 -16.38
C ALA A 309 13.90 -9.21 -16.13
N GLU A 310 14.79 -9.46 -17.08
CA GLU A 310 15.88 -10.45 -16.99
C GLU A 310 16.92 -10.01 -15.94
N ASP A 311 17.21 -8.71 -15.85
CA ASP A 311 18.09 -8.14 -14.83
C ASP A 311 17.48 -8.34 -13.44
N PHE A 312 16.16 -8.14 -13.30
CA PHE A 312 15.43 -8.37 -12.06
C PHE A 312 15.46 -9.86 -11.66
N ILE A 313 15.25 -10.78 -12.63
CA ILE A 313 15.35 -12.22 -12.40
C ILE A 313 16.77 -12.60 -11.97
N ARG A 314 17.80 -12.06 -12.61
CA ARG A 314 19.21 -12.34 -12.29
C ARG A 314 19.55 -11.90 -10.86
N ALA A 315 19.04 -10.74 -10.45
CA ALA A 315 19.20 -10.23 -9.08
C ALA A 315 18.33 -10.99 -8.06
N ASN A 316 17.22 -11.56 -8.51
CA ASN A 316 16.21 -12.23 -7.67
C ASN A 316 15.75 -13.54 -8.33
N PRO A 317 16.52 -14.64 -8.26
CA PRO A 317 16.22 -15.87 -9.00
C PRO A 317 14.82 -16.45 -8.72
N ALA A 318 14.28 -16.23 -7.53
CA ALA A 318 12.91 -16.64 -7.17
C ALA A 318 11.82 -15.91 -7.98
N ALA A 319 12.12 -14.80 -8.64
CA ALA A 319 11.20 -14.11 -9.54
C ALA A 319 11.05 -14.82 -10.89
N GLY A 320 12.05 -15.61 -11.30
CA GLY A 320 12.06 -16.26 -12.62
C GLY A 320 10.81 -17.09 -12.92
N PRO A 321 10.47 -18.09 -12.08
CA PRO A 321 9.26 -18.89 -12.27
C PRO A 321 7.98 -18.06 -12.26
N VAL A 322 7.90 -17.02 -11.44
CA VAL A 322 6.73 -16.13 -11.35
C VAL A 322 6.57 -15.34 -12.64
N ILE A 323 7.63 -14.69 -13.13
CA ILE A 323 7.58 -13.89 -14.37
C ILE A 323 7.31 -14.77 -15.59
N GLN A 324 7.90 -15.97 -15.66
CA GLN A 324 7.64 -16.91 -16.75
C GLN A 324 6.17 -17.36 -16.77
N GLU A 325 5.62 -17.77 -15.63
CA GLU A 325 4.22 -18.18 -15.51
C GLU A 325 3.28 -17.00 -15.78
N PHE A 326 3.63 -15.79 -15.31
CA PHE A 326 2.90 -14.57 -15.60
C PHE A 326 2.83 -14.34 -17.12
N ARG A 327 3.99 -14.31 -17.83
CA ARG A 327 4.07 -14.13 -19.29
C ARG A 327 3.22 -15.17 -20.03
N ARG A 328 3.28 -16.42 -19.58
CA ARG A 328 2.46 -17.50 -20.17
C ARG A 328 0.96 -17.22 -20.02
N ARG A 329 0.51 -16.78 -18.83
CA ARG A 329 -0.93 -16.51 -18.57
C ARG A 329 -1.47 -15.33 -19.36
N VAL A 330 -0.63 -14.32 -19.60
CA VAL A 330 -1.02 -13.11 -20.36
C VAL A 330 -0.69 -13.20 -21.86
N GLY A 331 -0.27 -14.37 -22.36
CA GLY A 331 -0.01 -14.59 -23.79
C GLY A 331 1.24 -13.91 -24.32
N ARG A 332 2.24 -13.68 -23.46
CA ARG A 332 3.54 -13.07 -23.81
C ARG A 332 4.73 -14.00 -23.58
N ALA A 333 4.51 -15.32 -23.70
CA ALA A 333 5.56 -16.35 -23.55
C ALA A 333 6.48 -16.39 -24.77
#